data_9dbcd89eaaea3971c08a70e734f8172d
#
_entry.id   9dbcd89eaaea3971c08a70e734f8172d
#
_cell.length_a   1.000
_cell.length_b   1.000
_cell.length_c   1.000
_cell.angle_alpha   90.00
_cell.angle_beta   90.00
_cell.angle_gamma   90.00
#
_symmetry.space_group_name_H-M   'P 1'
#
loop_
_entity.id
_entity.type
_entity.pdbx_description
1 polymer ?
#
loop_
_entity_poly.entity_id
_entity_poly.type
_entity_poly.pdbx_seq_one_letter_code
_entity_poly.pdbx_strand_id
1 'polypeptide(L)'
;METLRPRLTGDKLFAFKNLFKKESRVLVIGDLHEPFCLDDYLNHCIHIYKKHQCTKVVFIGDVIDNHYSSYHETSNETDLLTGSDELDLAIKRIARWYKAFPKAHVTIGNHDRLIMRKSQSSAIPKKWIKAYKEVLETPKWNFVERVVIDEVQYIH
;
A
#
# COMPACT_ATOMS: atom_id res chain seq x y z
N MET A 1 14.82 1.17 55.34
CA MET A 1 13.91 2.07 54.63
C MET A 1 13.72 1.54 53.18
N GLU A 2 12.63 0.85 52.94
CA GLU A 2 12.27 0.48 51.56
C GLU A 2 11.83 1.72 50.81
N THR A 3 12.59 2.13 49.84
CA THR A 3 12.17 3.20 48.91
C THR A 3 11.07 2.66 48.00
N LEU A 4 9.82 2.95 48.36
CA LEU A 4 8.65 2.72 47.50
C LEU A 4 8.85 3.47 46.19
N ARG A 5 9.27 2.76 45.15
CA ARG A 5 9.27 3.31 43.80
C ARG A 5 7.82 3.47 43.33
N PRO A 6 7.39 4.66 42.97
CA PRO A 6 6.03 4.87 42.50
C PRO A 6 5.77 3.97 41.29
N ARG A 7 4.70 3.18 41.32
CA ARG A 7 4.25 2.38 40.18
C ARG A 7 3.63 3.34 39.18
N LEU A 8 4.19 3.35 37.97
CA LEU A 8 3.57 4.03 36.82
C LEU A 8 2.35 3.23 36.38
N THR A 9 1.20 3.89 36.24
CA THR A 9 -0.06 3.29 35.80
C THR A 9 -0.64 4.08 34.63
N GLY A 10 -1.47 3.43 33.82
CA GLY A 10 -2.19 4.07 32.71
C GLY A 10 -1.28 4.80 31.74
N ASP A 11 -1.63 6.04 31.41
CA ASP A 11 -0.95 6.85 30.38
C ASP A 11 0.53 7.10 30.69
N LYS A 12 0.89 7.23 31.97
CA LYS A 12 2.30 7.42 32.39
C LYS A 12 3.15 6.18 32.13
N LEU A 13 2.59 4.98 32.37
CA LEU A 13 3.27 3.72 32.05
C LEU A 13 3.41 3.53 30.54
N PHE A 14 2.38 3.92 29.81
CA PHE A 14 2.38 3.88 28.34
C PHE A 14 3.42 4.84 27.76
N ALA A 15 3.44 6.10 28.22
CA ALA A 15 4.44 7.08 27.82
C ALA A 15 5.87 6.62 28.16
N PHE A 16 6.09 6.04 29.36
CA PHE A 16 7.39 5.53 29.78
C PHE A 16 7.86 4.36 28.89
N LYS A 17 6.96 3.42 28.55
CA LYS A 17 7.27 2.32 27.62
C LYS A 17 7.63 2.83 26.23
N ASN A 18 7.00 3.90 25.77
CA ASN A 18 7.24 4.47 24.45
C ASN A 18 8.56 5.26 24.36
N LEU A 19 9.06 5.83 25.47
CA LEU A 19 10.38 6.50 25.52
C LEU A 19 11.55 5.59 25.07
N PHE A 20 11.41 4.28 25.24
CA PHE A 20 12.45 3.30 24.87
C PHE A 20 12.11 2.54 23.58
N LYS A 21 10.95 2.81 22.98
CA LYS A 21 10.54 2.20 21.71
C LYS A 21 11.24 2.95 20.59
N LYS A 22 12.05 2.24 19.83
CA LYS A 22 12.67 2.81 18.63
C LYS A 22 11.56 3.16 17.64
N GLU A 23 11.32 4.44 17.44
CA GLU A 23 10.34 4.93 16.48
C GLU A 23 10.69 4.47 15.06
N SER A 24 9.67 4.09 14.29
CA SER A 24 9.84 3.76 12.90
C SER A 24 9.89 5.04 12.06
N ARG A 25 10.78 5.08 11.09
CA ARG A 25 10.77 6.09 10.03
C ARG A 25 10.05 5.49 8.85
N VAL A 26 8.83 5.92 8.63
CA VAL A 26 7.94 5.36 7.62
C VAL A 26 8.01 6.21 6.36
N LEU A 27 8.37 5.59 5.24
CA LEU A 27 8.14 6.18 3.93
C LEU A 27 6.70 5.88 3.52
N VAL A 28 5.94 6.94 3.28
CA VAL A 28 4.57 6.85 2.78
C VAL A 28 4.59 7.18 1.29
N ILE A 29 4.03 6.30 0.48
CA ILE A 29 3.96 6.43 -0.98
C ILE A 29 2.48 6.38 -1.36
N GLY A 30 1.97 7.41 -2.04
CA GLY A 30 0.58 7.50 -2.46
C GLY A 30 0.40 7.31 -3.96
N ASP A 31 -0.77 6.83 -4.32
CA ASP A 31 -1.41 6.93 -5.62
C ASP A 31 -0.47 6.63 -6.80
N LEU A 32 0.02 5.39 -6.90
CA LEU A 32 0.89 5.01 -8.01
C LEU A 32 0.14 4.98 -9.34
N HIS A 33 -1.10 4.47 -9.32
CA HIS A 33 -1.89 4.28 -10.54
C HIS A 33 -1.10 3.61 -11.65
N GLU A 34 -0.35 2.53 -11.32
CA GLU A 34 0.36 1.80 -12.38
C GLU A 34 -0.65 1.20 -13.38
N PRO A 35 -0.41 1.26 -14.68
CA PRO A 35 0.87 1.55 -15.34
C PRO A 35 1.13 3.04 -15.64
N PHE A 36 0.31 3.99 -15.20
CA PHE A 36 0.37 5.41 -15.58
C PHE A 36 1.23 6.27 -14.65
N CYS A 37 1.87 5.67 -13.66
CA CYS A 37 2.79 6.34 -12.75
C CYS A 37 3.96 7.03 -13.47
N LEU A 38 4.37 8.20 -12.99
CA LEU A 38 5.54 8.91 -13.49
C LEU A 38 6.81 8.07 -13.31
N ASP A 39 7.64 8.00 -14.35
CA ASP A 39 8.84 7.15 -14.34
C ASP A 39 9.85 7.54 -13.25
N ASP A 40 9.99 8.84 -12.97
CA ASP A 40 10.93 9.35 -11.97
C ASP A 40 10.46 9.20 -10.52
N TYR A 41 9.18 8.89 -10.29
CA TYR A 41 8.61 8.82 -8.94
C TYR A 41 9.28 7.72 -8.09
N LEU A 42 9.56 6.56 -8.68
CA LEU A 42 10.29 5.49 -7.99
C LEU A 42 11.67 5.96 -7.52
N ASN A 43 12.41 6.63 -8.39
CA ASN A 43 13.75 7.14 -8.07
C ASN A 43 13.70 8.17 -6.95
N HIS A 44 12.70 9.06 -6.98
CA HIS A 44 12.43 10.01 -5.91
C HIS A 44 12.17 9.28 -4.58
N CYS A 45 11.27 8.31 -4.55
CA CYS A 45 10.96 7.53 -3.35
C CYS A 45 12.18 6.79 -2.78
N ILE A 46 13.00 6.20 -3.65
CA ILE A 46 14.26 5.55 -3.24
C ILE A 46 15.23 6.57 -2.62
N HIS A 47 15.34 7.76 -3.23
CA HIS A 47 16.18 8.84 -2.69
C HIS A 47 15.71 9.25 -1.29
N ILE A 48 14.42 9.53 -1.12
CA ILE A 48 13.82 9.92 0.17
C ILE A 48 13.99 8.81 1.21
N TYR A 49 13.74 7.54 0.83
CA TYR A 49 13.95 6.39 1.70
C TYR A 49 15.37 6.35 2.28
N LYS A 50 16.37 6.52 1.42
CA LYS A 50 17.79 6.53 1.82
C LYS A 50 18.15 7.77 2.64
N LYS A 51 17.76 8.96 2.17
CA LYS A 51 18.05 10.25 2.82
C LYS A 51 17.55 10.29 4.27
N HIS A 52 16.33 9.80 4.50
CA HIS A 52 15.72 9.80 5.84
C HIS A 52 15.92 8.48 6.57
N GLN A 53 16.71 7.54 6.01
CA GLN A 53 16.97 6.23 6.59
C GLN A 53 15.66 5.54 7.04
N CYS A 54 14.65 5.54 6.19
CA CYS A 54 13.36 4.94 6.51
C CYS A 54 13.49 3.45 6.83
N THR A 55 12.69 2.99 7.75
CA THR A 55 12.73 1.60 8.25
C THR A 55 11.52 0.79 7.82
N LYS A 56 10.46 1.47 7.40
CA LYS A 56 9.21 0.86 6.92
C LYS A 56 8.69 1.61 5.71
N VAL A 57 7.90 0.93 4.90
CA VAL A 57 7.24 1.49 3.71
C VAL A 57 5.75 1.17 3.79
N VAL A 58 4.93 2.17 3.50
CA VAL A 58 3.49 2.05 3.37
C VAL A 58 3.08 2.68 2.05
N PHE A 59 2.45 1.90 1.18
CA PHE A 59 1.71 2.42 0.03
C PHE A 59 0.28 2.74 0.49
N ILE A 60 -0.15 3.99 0.27
CA ILE A 60 -1.50 4.42 0.65
C ILE A 60 -2.44 4.24 -0.53
N GLY A 61 -2.79 2.99 -0.83
CA GLY A 61 -3.76 2.62 -1.85
C GLY A 61 -3.44 3.04 -3.28
N ASP A 62 -4.35 2.68 -4.17
CA ASP A 62 -4.32 2.98 -5.59
C ASP A 62 -2.96 2.66 -6.24
N VAL A 63 -2.43 1.46 -5.93
CA VAL A 63 -1.17 1.00 -6.52
C VAL A 63 -1.33 0.62 -7.99
N ILE A 64 -2.55 0.22 -8.40
CA ILE A 64 -2.94 -0.02 -9.79
C ILE A 64 -4.10 0.89 -10.15
N ASP A 65 -4.17 1.32 -11.41
CA ASP A 65 -5.24 2.21 -11.88
C ASP A 65 -6.53 1.45 -12.15
N ASN A 66 -6.45 0.26 -12.74
CA ASN A 66 -7.62 -0.51 -13.18
C ASN A 66 -8.59 0.33 -14.05
N HIS A 67 -8.05 1.20 -14.89
CA HIS A 67 -8.83 2.13 -15.72
C HIS A 67 -9.89 1.40 -16.53
N TYR A 68 -9.55 0.27 -17.13
CA TYR A 68 -10.44 -0.56 -17.89
C TYR A 68 -11.65 -1.08 -17.08
N SER A 69 -11.49 -1.16 -15.77
CA SER A 69 -12.54 -1.58 -14.84
C SER A 69 -13.29 -0.42 -14.22
N SER A 70 -13.06 0.82 -14.65
CA SER A 70 -13.78 1.99 -14.18
C SER A 70 -15.28 1.86 -14.38
N TYR A 71 -16.05 2.53 -13.50
CA TYR A 71 -17.49 2.74 -13.66
C TYR A 71 -17.81 4.02 -14.43
N HIS A 72 -16.81 4.86 -14.68
CA HIS A 72 -16.94 6.05 -15.51
C HIS A 72 -16.88 5.67 -16.98
N GLU A 73 -17.50 6.48 -17.82
CA GLU A 73 -17.37 6.34 -19.25
C GLU A 73 -15.90 6.50 -19.62
N THR A 74 -15.33 5.46 -20.22
CA THR A 74 -14.00 5.54 -20.82
C THR A 74 -14.14 6.24 -22.16
N SER A 75 -13.20 7.11 -22.51
CA SER A 75 -13.18 7.71 -23.84
C SER A 75 -13.14 6.62 -24.91
N ASN A 76 -13.87 6.84 -26.00
CA ASN A 76 -13.86 5.92 -27.18
C ASN A 76 -12.54 6.01 -27.98
N GLU A 77 -11.46 6.48 -27.35
CA GLU A 77 -10.17 6.59 -28.01
C GLU A 77 -9.61 5.17 -28.26
N THR A 78 -9.29 4.93 -29.51
CA THR A 78 -8.85 3.63 -30.04
C THR A 78 -7.48 3.19 -29.52
N ASP A 79 -6.79 4.05 -28.79
CA ASP A 79 -5.42 3.82 -28.30
C ASP A 79 -5.37 3.28 -26.85
N LEU A 80 -6.53 2.95 -26.26
CA LEU A 80 -6.59 2.41 -24.91
C LEU A 80 -6.13 0.95 -24.90
N LEU A 81 -5.28 0.64 -23.92
CA LEU A 81 -4.88 -0.73 -23.63
C LEU A 81 -6.12 -1.59 -23.34
N THR A 82 -6.10 -2.84 -23.77
CA THR A 82 -7.10 -3.80 -23.27
C THR A 82 -6.92 -3.99 -21.77
N GLY A 83 -7.95 -4.47 -21.06
CA GLY A 83 -7.83 -4.72 -19.62
C GLY A 83 -6.71 -5.71 -19.27
N SER A 84 -6.42 -6.66 -20.16
CA SER A 84 -5.29 -7.58 -19.99
C SER A 84 -3.96 -6.87 -20.16
N ASP A 85 -3.81 -6.08 -21.23
CA ASP A 85 -2.57 -5.35 -21.52
C ASP A 85 -2.25 -4.32 -20.40
N GLU A 86 -3.28 -3.62 -19.91
CA GLU A 86 -3.13 -2.69 -18.80
C GLU A 86 -2.62 -3.41 -17.54
N LEU A 87 -3.22 -4.54 -17.18
CA LEU A 87 -2.82 -5.31 -16.01
C LEU A 87 -1.40 -5.87 -16.16
N ASP A 88 -1.08 -6.45 -17.32
CA ASP A 88 0.24 -7.03 -17.59
C ASP A 88 1.34 -5.94 -17.51
N LEU A 89 1.04 -4.76 -18.04
CA LEU A 89 1.94 -3.62 -17.94
C LEU A 89 2.08 -3.13 -16.49
N ALA A 90 0.97 -3.06 -15.74
CA ALA A 90 0.97 -2.69 -14.33
C ALA A 90 1.82 -3.66 -13.51
N ILE A 91 1.66 -4.98 -13.68
CA ILE A 91 2.47 -6.00 -13.00
C ILE A 91 3.96 -5.80 -13.30
N LYS A 92 4.31 -5.61 -14.57
CA LYS A 92 5.69 -5.36 -14.98
C LYS A 92 6.29 -4.11 -14.33
N ARG A 93 5.50 -3.05 -14.19
CA ARG A 93 5.95 -1.79 -13.56
C ARG A 93 6.00 -1.92 -12.04
N ILE A 94 5.03 -2.58 -11.40
CA ILE A 94 5.01 -2.87 -9.97
C ILE A 94 6.21 -3.74 -9.56
N ALA A 95 6.69 -4.63 -10.41
CA ALA A 95 7.89 -5.42 -10.13
C ALA A 95 9.12 -4.54 -9.80
N ARG A 96 9.23 -3.32 -10.37
CA ARG A 96 10.28 -2.35 -10.06
C ARG A 96 10.14 -1.82 -8.63
N TRP A 97 8.91 -1.52 -8.20
CA TRP A 97 8.57 -1.09 -6.84
C TRP A 97 8.84 -2.20 -5.83
N TYR A 98 8.42 -3.43 -6.17
CA TYR A 98 8.67 -4.60 -5.33
C TYR A 98 10.16 -4.90 -5.15
N LYS A 99 10.96 -4.74 -6.20
CA LYS A 99 12.42 -4.87 -6.13
C LYS A 99 13.04 -3.82 -5.21
N ALA A 100 12.58 -2.58 -5.26
CA ALA A 100 13.07 -1.49 -4.42
C ALA A 100 12.62 -1.62 -2.96
N PHE A 101 11.36 -2.02 -2.75
CA PHE A 101 10.72 -2.11 -1.44
C PHE A 101 10.05 -3.48 -1.24
N PRO A 102 10.85 -4.55 -1.07
CA PRO A 102 10.33 -5.93 -1.03
C PRO A 102 9.43 -6.23 0.17
N LYS A 103 9.47 -5.40 1.20
CA LYS A 103 8.60 -5.51 2.38
C LYS A 103 7.87 -4.19 2.58
N ALA A 104 6.58 -4.19 2.34
CA ALA A 104 5.73 -3.02 2.51
C ALA A 104 4.33 -3.41 2.99
N HIS A 105 3.64 -2.46 3.61
CA HIS A 105 2.19 -2.51 3.76
C HIS A 105 1.57 -1.74 2.61
N VAL A 106 0.46 -2.25 2.11
CA VAL A 106 -0.34 -1.59 1.07
C VAL A 106 -1.76 -1.46 1.60
N THR A 107 -2.22 -0.25 1.84
CA THR A 107 -3.65 -0.05 2.12
C THR A 107 -4.41 -0.12 0.79
N ILE A 108 -5.62 -0.67 0.84
CA ILE A 108 -6.40 -0.92 -0.38
C ILE A 108 -7.17 0.34 -0.73
N GLY A 109 -6.87 0.92 -1.90
CA GLY A 109 -7.53 2.12 -2.42
C GLY A 109 -8.81 1.83 -3.19
N ASN A 110 -9.44 2.87 -3.68
CA ASN A 110 -10.69 2.74 -4.44
C ASN A 110 -10.47 2.14 -5.83
N HIS A 111 -9.37 2.43 -6.51
CA HIS A 111 -8.99 1.80 -7.78
C HIS A 111 -8.63 0.32 -7.59
N ASP A 112 -7.86 0.01 -6.56
CA ASP A 112 -7.55 -1.38 -6.21
C ASP A 112 -8.82 -2.23 -6.00
N ARG A 113 -9.90 -1.63 -5.45
CA ARG A 113 -11.17 -2.32 -5.16
C ARG A 113 -12.07 -2.54 -6.37
N LEU A 114 -11.81 -1.89 -7.49
CA LEU A 114 -12.73 -1.93 -8.65
C LEU A 114 -13.08 -3.37 -9.05
N ILE A 115 -12.10 -4.25 -9.15
CA ILE A 115 -12.31 -5.66 -9.52
C ILE A 115 -13.18 -6.39 -8.49
N MET A 116 -12.90 -6.18 -7.20
CA MET A 116 -13.69 -6.80 -6.12
C MET A 116 -15.13 -6.31 -6.12
N ARG A 117 -15.35 -5.01 -6.33
CA ARG A 117 -16.69 -4.42 -6.41
C ARG A 117 -17.46 -4.96 -7.62
N LYS A 118 -16.80 -5.04 -8.80
CA LYS A 118 -17.42 -5.62 -10.01
C LYS A 118 -17.75 -7.10 -9.81
N SER A 119 -16.87 -7.86 -9.20
CA SER A 119 -17.16 -9.28 -8.92
C SER A 119 -18.37 -9.45 -8.00
N GLN A 120 -18.51 -8.59 -7.00
CA GLN A 120 -19.67 -8.60 -6.09
C GLN A 120 -20.97 -8.23 -6.82
N SER A 121 -20.96 -7.16 -7.61
CA SER A 121 -22.14 -6.75 -8.40
C SER A 121 -22.55 -7.78 -9.46
N SER A 122 -21.62 -8.60 -9.92
CA SER A 122 -21.86 -9.70 -10.87
C SER A 122 -22.09 -11.06 -10.18
N ALA A 123 -22.26 -11.06 -8.83
CA ALA A 123 -22.46 -12.27 -8.04
C ALA A 123 -21.36 -13.35 -8.21
N ILE A 124 -20.14 -12.95 -8.56
CA ILE A 124 -19.00 -13.86 -8.69
C ILE A 124 -18.48 -14.22 -7.28
N PRO A 125 -18.44 -15.50 -6.90
CA PRO A 125 -17.91 -15.91 -5.60
C PRO A 125 -16.47 -15.48 -5.39
N LYS A 126 -16.14 -14.91 -4.24
CA LYS A 126 -14.78 -14.44 -3.90
C LYS A 126 -13.68 -15.48 -4.13
N LYS A 127 -14.00 -16.77 -4.01
CA LYS A 127 -13.05 -17.88 -4.24
C LYS A 127 -12.50 -17.92 -5.68
N TRP A 128 -13.18 -17.32 -6.65
CA TRP A 128 -12.71 -17.21 -8.03
C TRP A 128 -11.73 -16.05 -8.25
N ILE A 129 -11.61 -15.16 -7.30
CA ILE A 129 -10.77 -13.97 -7.41
C ILE A 129 -9.46 -14.21 -6.66
N LYS A 130 -8.34 -14.04 -7.35
CA LYS A 130 -7.00 -14.13 -6.74
C LYS A 130 -6.78 -12.97 -5.77
N ALA A 131 -5.95 -13.19 -4.75
CA ALA A 131 -5.52 -12.13 -3.85
C ALA A 131 -4.59 -11.13 -4.56
N TYR A 132 -4.61 -9.86 -4.16
CA TYR A 132 -3.77 -8.80 -4.76
C TYR A 132 -2.30 -9.22 -4.89
N LYS A 133 -1.71 -9.75 -3.82
CA LYS A 133 -0.30 -10.20 -3.82
C LYS A 133 0.01 -11.31 -4.82
N GLU A 134 -0.98 -12.10 -5.20
CA GLU A 134 -0.84 -13.17 -6.19
C GLU A 134 -0.94 -12.59 -7.60
N VAL A 135 -1.90 -11.68 -7.84
CA VAL A 135 -2.07 -11.01 -9.13
C VAL A 135 -0.87 -10.13 -9.44
N LEU A 136 -0.42 -9.33 -8.47
CA LEU A 136 0.65 -8.35 -8.64
C LEU A 136 2.06 -8.93 -8.41
N GLU A 137 2.16 -10.24 -8.18
CA GLU A 137 3.42 -10.96 -7.95
C GLU A 137 4.29 -10.34 -6.83
N THR A 138 3.63 -9.88 -5.77
CA THR A 138 4.26 -9.22 -4.62
C THR A 138 4.08 -10.00 -3.31
N PRO A 139 4.61 -11.23 -3.20
CA PRO A 139 4.25 -12.17 -2.13
C PRO A 139 4.58 -11.67 -0.70
N LYS A 140 5.51 -10.73 -0.54
CA LYS A 140 5.88 -10.16 0.77
C LYS A 140 5.21 -8.82 1.06
N TRP A 141 4.43 -8.27 0.15
CA TRP A 141 3.59 -7.11 0.44
C TRP A 141 2.36 -7.53 1.24
N ASN A 142 2.00 -6.73 2.23
CA ASN A 142 0.86 -6.98 3.08
C ASN A 142 -0.29 -6.03 2.70
N PHE A 143 -1.28 -6.55 1.98
CA PHE A 143 -2.47 -5.80 1.57
C PHE A 143 -3.50 -5.81 2.69
N VAL A 144 -3.88 -4.63 3.16
CA VAL A 144 -4.76 -4.42 4.31
C VAL A 144 -5.71 -3.24 4.09
N GLU A 145 -6.81 -3.19 4.81
CA GLU A 145 -7.71 -2.03 4.80
C GLU A 145 -7.07 -0.82 5.50
N ARG A 146 -6.33 -1.10 6.56
CA ARG A 146 -5.61 -0.11 7.36
C ARG A 146 -4.43 -0.74 8.08
N VAL A 147 -3.43 0.04 8.38
CA VAL A 147 -2.31 -0.38 9.23
C VAL A 147 -1.99 0.72 10.25
N VAL A 148 -1.61 0.31 11.45
CA VAL A 148 -1.15 1.22 12.50
C VAL A 148 0.32 0.94 12.78
N ILE A 149 1.14 1.98 12.69
CA ILE A 149 2.58 1.92 12.98
C ILE A 149 2.91 3.07 13.93
N ASP A 150 3.44 2.75 15.11
CA ASP A 150 3.83 3.73 16.12
C ASP A 150 2.72 4.78 16.40
N GLU A 151 1.48 4.30 16.60
CA GLU A 151 0.27 5.10 16.88
C GLU A 151 -0.28 5.91 15.68
N VAL A 152 0.41 5.93 14.55
CA VAL A 152 -0.09 6.54 13.32
C VAL A 152 -0.87 5.52 12.51
N GLN A 153 -2.11 5.86 12.16
CA GLN A 153 -2.95 5.06 11.30
C GLN A 153 -2.78 5.49 9.85
N TYR A 154 -2.53 4.51 8.99
CA TYR A 154 -2.46 4.67 7.53
C TYR A 154 -3.69 4.00 6.91
N ILE A 155 -4.39 4.74 6.09
CA ILE A 155 -5.59 4.33 5.36
C ILE A 155 -5.67 5.14 4.06
N HIS A 156 -6.26 4.55 3.03
CA HIS A 156 -6.60 5.27 1.79
C HIS A 156 -7.96 5.94 1.92
#